data_e7771ad3236c76ecfea5dce893857851
#
_entry.id   e7771ad3236c76ecfea5dce893857851
#
_cell.length_a   1.000
_cell.length_b   1.000
_cell.length_c   1.000
_cell.angle_alpha   90.00
_cell.angle_beta   90.00
_cell.angle_gamma   90.00
#
_symmetry.space_group_name_H-M   'P 1'
#
loop_
_entity.id
_entity.type
_entity.pdbx_description
1 polymer ?
#
loop_
_entity_poly.entity_id
_entity_poly.type
_entity_poly.pdbx_seq_one_letter_code
_entity_poly.pdbx_strand_id
1 'polypeptide(L)'
;MIKRKLQFNPLIRFQILLFKNILFMICLLSTVSIFSSNLPDFQLKDQRNKVLNSKNLKGKMVFLLGCSYVDIVLCRKHGRKIYWRMQNLMDESDDFVEFIAFVDLRNAPSAVQIYIDENKSKNYESILLDTKGVLSSGIRPNVSWLRIFSRSKKQIFESYYKEVDDQTVDSLYEIIRKQKK
;
A
#
# COMPACT_ATOMS: atom_id res chain seq x y z
N MET A 1 27.67 44.09 -44.27
CA MET A 1 27.17 42.83 -43.53
C MET A 1 25.66 42.86 -43.56
N ILE A 2 25.02 42.13 -44.48
CA ILE A 2 23.58 42.20 -44.75
C ILE A 2 22.90 41.11 -43.92
N LYS A 3 22.16 41.48 -42.87
CA LYS A 3 21.30 40.56 -42.11
C LYS A 3 20.03 40.26 -42.90
N ARG A 4 19.99 39.13 -43.60
CA ARG A 4 18.73 38.61 -44.20
C ARG A 4 17.79 38.19 -43.07
N LYS A 5 16.70 38.94 -42.86
CA LYS A 5 15.56 38.50 -42.06
C LYS A 5 14.82 37.40 -42.83
N LEU A 6 14.89 36.17 -42.34
CA LEU A 6 14.04 35.08 -42.82
C LEU A 6 12.58 35.41 -42.49
N GLN A 7 11.83 35.87 -43.51
CA GLN A 7 10.37 36.00 -43.43
C GLN A 7 9.78 34.59 -43.62
N PHE A 8 9.37 33.97 -42.52
CA PHE A 8 8.60 32.71 -42.59
C PHE A 8 7.20 33.00 -43.12
N ASN A 9 6.78 32.21 -44.10
CA ASN A 9 5.45 32.24 -44.71
C ASN A 9 4.37 32.09 -43.60
N PRO A 10 3.33 32.94 -43.54
CA PRO A 10 2.30 32.91 -42.48
C PRO A 10 1.57 31.55 -42.39
N LEU A 11 1.44 30.81 -43.48
CA LEU A 11 0.92 29.44 -43.51
C LEU A 11 1.76 28.46 -42.71
N ILE A 12 3.08 28.57 -42.75
CA ILE A 12 3.99 27.69 -42.00
C ILE A 12 3.88 27.99 -40.49
N ARG A 13 3.74 29.26 -40.10
CA ARG A 13 3.53 29.66 -38.71
C ARG A 13 2.20 29.12 -38.15
N PHE A 14 1.15 29.13 -38.95
CA PHE A 14 -0.14 28.62 -38.57
C PHE A 14 -0.12 27.08 -38.35
N GLN A 15 0.55 26.34 -39.25
CA GLN A 15 0.72 24.89 -39.11
C GLN A 15 1.54 24.51 -37.87
N ILE A 16 2.61 25.23 -37.56
CA ILE A 16 3.44 25.00 -36.38
C ILE A 16 2.63 25.25 -35.09
N LEU A 17 1.77 26.28 -35.08
CA LEU A 17 0.91 26.58 -33.93
C LEU A 17 -0.15 25.51 -33.70
N LEU A 18 -0.76 25.02 -34.78
CA LEU A 18 -1.73 23.92 -34.72
C LEU A 18 -1.08 22.60 -34.21
N PHE A 19 0.11 22.27 -34.71
CA PHE A 19 0.86 21.10 -34.27
C PHE A 19 1.25 21.19 -32.77
N LYS A 20 1.67 22.35 -32.29
CA LYS A 20 1.96 22.58 -30.87
C LYS A 20 0.73 22.38 -29.97
N ASN A 21 -0.42 22.88 -30.40
CA ASN A 21 -1.66 22.73 -29.63
C ASN A 21 -2.17 21.31 -29.63
N ILE A 22 -2.05 20.57 -30.74
CA ILE A 22 -2.42 19.14 -30.82
C ILE A 22 -1.50 18.29 -29.94
N LEU A 23 -0.19 18.54 -29.97
CA LEU A 23 0.79 17.84 -29.15
C LEU A 23 0.57 18.10 -27.65
N PHE A 24 0.23 19.34 -27.28
CA PHE A 24 -0.12 19.69 -25.90
C PHE A 24 -1.43 19.02 -25.43
N MET A 25 -2.41 18.91 -26.31
CA MET A 25 -3.67 18.23 -26.01
C MET A 25 -3.50 16.71 -25.88
N ILE A 26 -2.61 16.09 -26.66
CA ILE A 26 -2.26 14.67 -26.54
C ILE A 26 -1.53 14.39 -25.21
N CYS A 27 -0.65 15.28 -24.76
CA CYS A 27 -0.02 15.17 -23.45
C CYS A 27 -1.00 15.32 -22.26
N LEU A 28 -2.06 16.11 -22.41
CA LEU A 28 -3.10 16.25 -21.37
C LEU A 28 -4.05 15.05 -21.31
N LEU A 29 -4.16 14.27 -22.40
CA LEU A 29 -5.00 13.06 -22.47
C LEU A 29 -4.27 11.79 -22.03
N SER A 30 -2.97 11.85 -21.74
CA SER A 30 -2.27 10.78 -21.02
C SER A 30 -2.74 10.78 -19.55
N THR A 31 -4.02 10.47 -19.35
CA THR A 31 -4.56 10.10 -18.05
C THR A 31 -3.74 8.93 -17.54
N VAL A 32 -2.93 9.18 -16.53
CA VAL A 32 -2.27 8.14 -15.75
C VAL A 32 -3.41 7.25 -15.25
N SER A 33 -3.58 6.11 -15.88
CA SER A 33 -4.47 5.06 -15.39
C SER A 33 -3.88 4.62 -14.06
N ILE A 34 -4.37 5.21 -12.97
CA ILE A 34 -4.10 4.72 -11.62
C ILE A 34 -4.75 3.34 -11.59
N PHE A 35 -3.97 2.28 -11.82
CA PHE A 35 -4.40 0.91 -11.61
C PHE A 35 -4.68 0.75 -10.12
N SER A 36 -5.89 1.08 -9.72
CA SER A 36 -6.36 0.79 -8.37
C SER A 36 -6.59 -0.72 -8.29
N SER A 37 -5.65 -1.43 -7.68
CA SER A 37 -5.81 -2.87 -7.42
C SER A 37 -6.90 -3.09 -6.37
N ASN A 38 -7.59 -4.21 -6.46
CA ASN A 38 -8.52 -4.63 -5.41
C ASN A 38 -7.78 -5.39 -4.32
N LEU A 39 -8.37 -5.40 -3.11
CA LEU A 39 -7.93 -6.30 -2.05
C LEU A 39 -7.96 -7.73 -2.58
N PRO A 40 -6.82 -8.45 -2.59
CA PRO A 40 -6.77 -9.83 -3.04
C PRO A 40 -7.74 -10.72 -2.26
N ASP A 41 -8.30 -11.72 -2.93
CA ASP A 41 -9.01 -12.78 -2.22
C ASP A 41 -8.00 -13.72 -1.57
N PHE A 42 -8.12 -13.88 -0.25
CA PHE A 42 -7.24 -14.75 0.52
C PHE A 42 -7.98 -15.47 1.64
N GLN A 43 -7.41 -16.60 2.02
CA GLN A 43 -7.72 -17.32 3.26
C GLN A 43 -6.38 -17.79 3.84
N LEU A 44 -5.92 -17.10 4.88
CA LEU A 44 -4.62 -17.33 5.50
C LEU A 44 -4.80 -17.62 6.99
N LYS A 45 -3.83 -18.32 7.57
CA LYS A 45 -3.74 -18.57 9.00
C LYS A 45 -2.74 -17.63 9.65
N ASP A 46 -3.01 -17.23 10.88
CA ASP A 46 -1.99 -16.58 11.70
C ASP A 46 -1.09 -17.63 12.40
N GLN A 47 -0.11 -17.16 13.16
CA GLN A 47 0.81 -17.99 13.94
C GLN A 47 0.11 -18.85 15.01
N ARG A 48 -1.16 -18.59 15.35
CA ARG A 48 -1.99 -19.36 16.29
C ARG A 48 -3.01 -20.26 15.60
N ASN A 49 -2.86 -20.45 14.28
CA ASN A 49 -3.78 -21.19 13.42
C ASN A 49 -5.20 -20.57 13.29
N LYS A 50 -5.41 -19.33 13.74
CA LYS A 50 -6.67 -18.63 13.49
C LYS A 50 -6.74 -18.24 12.01
N VAL A 51 -7.84 -18.63 11.36
CA VAL A 51 -8.07 -18.33 9.93
C VAL A 51 -8.68 -16.96 9.78
N LEU A 52 -8.09 -16.14 8.90
CA LEU A 52 -8.69 -14.92 8.38
C LEU A 52 -9.01 -15.08 6.89
N ASN A 53 -10.24 -14.73 6.52
CA ASN A 53 -10.71 -14.75 5.15
C ASN A 53 -11.04 -13.32 4.69
N SER A 54 -10.58 -12.91 3.50
CA SER A 54 -10.85 -11.59 2.94
C SER A 54 -12.35 -11.28 2.78
N LYS A 55 -13.21 -12.32 2.70
CA LYS A 55 -14.66 -12.15 2.65
C LYS A 55 -15.23 -11.56 3.94
N ASN A 56 -14.60 -11.84 5.09
CA ASN A 56 -15.02 -11.32 6.40
C ASN A 56 -14.69 -9.81 6.57
N LEU A 57 -13.93 -9.24 5.63
CA LEU A 57 -13.53 -7.83 5.61
C LEU A 57 -14.48 -6.96 4.74
N LYS A 58 -15.66 -7.48 4.39
CA LYS A 58 -16.65 -6.71 3.62
C LYS A 58 -17.11 -5.49 4.43
N GLY A 59 -17.06 -4.31 3.80
CA GLY A 59 -17.44 -3.04 4.44
C GLY A 59 -16.40 -2.48 5.41
N LYS A 60 -15.27 -3.16 5.60
CA LYS A 60 -14.13 -2.66 6.40
C LYS A 60 -13.12 -1.95 5.51
N MET A 61 -12.52 -0.89 6.03
CA MET A 61 -11.30 -0.29 5.50
C MET A 61 -10.11 -1.09 6.04
N VAL A 62 -9.24 -1.57 5.16
CA VAL A 62 -8.18 -2.51 5.53
C VAL A 62 -6.81 -1.86 5.42
N PHE A 63 -6.09 -1.81 6.53
CA PHE A 63 -4.66 -1.51 6.58
C PHE A 63 -3.90 -2.84 6.53
N LEU A 64 -3.23 -3.10 5.43
CA LEU A 64 -2.53 -4.35 5.18
C LEU A 64 -1.01 -4.09 5.16
N LEU A 65 -0.33 -4.45 6.26
CA LEU A 65 1.11 -4.29 6.41
C LEU A 65 1.82 -5.62 6.17
N GLY A 66 2.77 -5.65 5.24
CA GLY A 66 3.52 -6.84 4.89
C GLY A 66 5.02 -6.66 4.86
N CYS A 67 5.76 -7.75 5.03
CA CYS A 67 7.20 -7.82 4.85
C CYS A 67 7.67 -9.23 4.49
N SER A 68 8.92 -9.34 4.06
CA SER A 68 9.61 -10.61 3.94
C SER A 68 9.86 -11.23 5.33
N TYR A 69 9.99 -12.54 5.39
CA TYR A 69 10.33 -13.25 6.64
C TYR A 69 11.64 -12.77 7.27
N VAL A 70 12.60 -12.31 6.48
CA VAL A 70 13.87 -11.76 6.99
C VAL A 70 13.68 -10.42 7.71
N ASP A 71 12.60 -9.72 7.42
CA ASP A 71 12.29 -8.39 7.95
C ASP A 71 11.17 -8.43 9.02
N ILE A 72 10.87 -9.60 9.58
CA ILE A 72 9.74 -9.78 10.53
C ILE A 72 9.86 -8.88 11.76
N VAL A 73 11.07 -8.61 12.24
CA VAL A 73 11.31 -7.71 13.39
C VAL A 73 10.96 -6.27 13.02
N LEU A 74 11.34 -5.83 11.80
CA LEU A 74 10.99 -4.52 11.27
C LEU A 74 9.47 -4.37 11.13
N CYS A 75 8.82 -5.37 10.55
CA CYS A 75 7.36 -5.41 10.40
C CYS A 75 6.63 -5.30 11.74
N ARG A 76 7.08 -6.05 12.74
CA ARG A 76 6.51 -5.99 14.09
C ARG A 76 6.68 -4.60 14.71
N LYS A 77 7.86 -4.00 14.60
CA LYS A 77 8.12 -2.63 15.08
C LYS A 77 7.15 -1.64 14.44
N HIS A 78 7.03 -1.67 13.11
CA HIS A 78 6.18 -0.75 12.36
C HIS A 78 4.69 -1.02 12.63
N GLY A 79 4.27 -2.29 12.62
CA GLY A 79 2.88 -2.67 12.92
C GLY A 79 2.42 -2.22 14.29
N ARG A 80 3.27 -2.40 15.32
CA ARG A 80 3.00 -1.92 16.68
C ARG A 80 2.92 -0.40 16.73
N LYS A 81 3.84 0.31 16.11
CA LYS A 81 3.85 1.77 16.09
C LYS A 81 2.57 2.31 15.46
N ILE A 82 2.18 1.77 14.30
CA ILE A 82 0.94 2.14 13.61
C ILE A 82 -0.27 1.80 14.49
N TYR A 83 -0.40 0.56 14.93
CA TYR A 83 -1.56 0.09 15.68
C TYR A 83 -1.79 0.87 16.97
N TRP A 84 -0.77 0.95 17.85
CA TRP A 84 -0.92 1.62 19.15
C TRP A 84 -1.15 3.13 19.02
N ARG A 85 -0.47 3.78 18.09
CA ARG A 85 -0.71 5.21 17.84
C ARG A 85 -2.13 5.45 17.31
N MET A 86 -2.59 4.60 16.36
CA MET A 86 -3.94 4.68 15.81
C MET A 86 -5.01 4.47 16.89
N GLN A 87 -4.83 3.53 17.83
CA GLN A 87 -5.77 3.34 18.94
C GLN A 87 -5.98 4.61 19.78
N ASN A 88 -4.97 5.47 19.86
CA ASN A 88 -5.07 6.76 20.58
C ASN A 88 -5.71 7.86 19.72
N LEU A 89 -5.79 7.72 18.42
CA LEU A 89 -6.32 8.70 17.48
C LEU A 89 -7.76 8.38 17.06
N MET A 90 -8.11 7.10 17.08
CA MET A 90 -9.41 6.59 16.67
C MET A 90 -10.43 6.65 17.80
N ASP A 91 -11.70 6.77 17.43
CA ASP A 91 -12.84 6.70 18.32
C ASP A 91 -13.81 5.56 17.90
N GLU A 92 -14.92 5.39 18.63
CA GLU A 92 -15.90 4.34 18.36
C GLU A 92 -16.49 4.40 16.94
N SER A 93 -16.50 5.56 16.29
CA SER A 93 -16.98 5.72 14.91
C SER A 93 -16.00 5.17 13.86
N ASP A 94 -14.79 4.77 14.27
CA ASP A 94 -13.75 4.17 13.43
C ASP A 94 -13.77 2.63 13.44
N ASP A 95 -14.83 2.01 13.96
CA ASP A 95 -15.00 0.56 14.05
C ASP A 95 -14.93 -0.16 12.69
N PHE A 96 -15.07 0.60 11.60
CA PHE A 96 -14.94 0.10 10.22
C PHE A 96 -13.49 -0.14 9.78
N VAL A 97 -12.49 0.20 10.61
CA VAL A 97 -11.06 0.03 10.27
C VAL A 97 -10.55 -1.31 10.79
N GLU A 98 -9.83 -2.04 9.94
CA GLU A 98 -9.19 -3.31 10.28
C GLU A 98 -7.70 -3.25 9.99
N PHE A 99 -6.87 -3.59 10.97
CA PHE A 99 -5.42 -3.65 10.85
C PHE A 99 -4.97 -5.10 10.71
N ILE A 100 -4.28 -5.41 9.61
CA ILE A 100 -3.80 -6.76 9.30
C ILE A 100 -2.31 -6.69 9.00
N ALA A 101 -1.53 -7.50 9.71
CA ALA A 101 -0.14 -7.75 9.38
C ALA A 101 0.01 -9.13 8.74
N PHE A 102 0.92 -9.24 7.75
CA PHE A 102 1.28 -10.53 7.17
C PHE A 102 2.79 -10.62 6.93
N VAL A 103 3.29 -11.84 6.86
CA VAL A 103 4.67 -12.14 6.52
C VAL A 103 4.73 -13.06 5.32
N ASP A 104 5.56 -12.71 4.35
CA ASP A 104 5.86 -13.55 3.19
C ASP A 104 6.82 -14.66 3.61
N LEU A 105 6.32 -15.90 3.57
CA LEU A 105 7.07 -17.10 3.92
C LEU A 105 7.49 -17.92 2.69
N ARG A 106 7.33 -17.41 1.48
CA ARG A 106 7.85 -18.08 0.30
C ARG A 106 9.37 -18.24 0.42
N ASN A 107 9.84 -19.46 0.21
CA ASN A 107 11.27 -19.79 0.33
C ASN A 107 11.86 -19.55 1.74
N ALA A 108 11.04 -19.42 2.77
CA ALA A 108 11.53 -19.32 4.13
C ALA A 108 12.16 -20.67 4.55
N PRO A 109 13.36 -20.65 5.14
CA PRO A 109 13.98 -21.87 5.66
C PRO A 109 13.16 -22.45 6.82
N SER A 110 13.28 -23.78 7.06
CA SER A 110 12.54 -24.47 8.14
C SER A 110 12.74 -23.86 9.53
N ALA A 111 13.89 -23.27 9.77
CA ALA A 111 14.18 -22.56 11.03
C ALA A 111 13.19 -21.42 11.32
N VAL A 112 12.64 -20.77 10.28
CA VAL A 112 11.62 -19.72 10.45
C VAL A 112 10.32 -20.33 10.97
N GLN A 113 9.92 -21.51 10.47
CA GLN A 113 8.74 -22.20 10.96
C GLN A 113 8.92 -22.63 12.43
N ILE A 114 10.09 -23.15 12.79
CA ILE A 114 10.41 -23.50 14.19
C ILE A 114 10.27 -22.26 15.09
N TYR A 115 10.85 -21.12 14.67
CA TYR A 115 10.74 -19.85 15.41
C TYR A 115 9.28 -19.41 15.59
N ILE A 116 8.45 -19.54 14.56
CA ILE A 116 7.01 -19.23 14.62
C ILE A 116 6.31 -20.13 15.63
N ASP A 117 6.57 -21.44 15.57
CA ASP A 117 5.95 -22.44 16.44
C ASP A 117 6.33 -22.26 17.91
N GLU A 118 7.57 -21.94 18.20
CA GLU A 118 8.06 -21.65 19.56
C GLU A 118 7.46 -20.36 20.14
N ASN A 119 7.07 -19.43 19.30
CA ASN A 119 6.57 -18.13 19.72
C ASN A 119 5.03 -17.97 19.64
N LYS A 120 4.31 -19.00 19.15
CA LYS A 120 2.85 -18.91 18.97
C LYS A 120 2.05 -18.77 20.26
N SER A 121 2.60 -19.24 21.39
CA SER A 121 1.97 -19.12 22.72
C SER A 121 2.18 -17.75 23.38
N LYS A 122 3.13 -16.94 22.88
CA LYS A 122 3.37 -15.59 23.38
C LYS A 122 2.24 -14.66 22.91
N ASN A 123 1.81 -13.76 23.80
CA ASN A 123 0.79 -12.74 23.47
C ASN A 123 1.31 -11.69 22.49
N TYR A 124 1.68 -12.15 21.29
CA TYR A 124 2.01 -11.26 20.19
C TYR A 124 0.78 -10.98 19.34
N GLU A 125 0.78 -9.84 18.69
CA GLU A 125 -0.24 -9.46 17.71
C GLU A 125 -0.32 -10.51 16.60
N SER A 126 -1.54 -10.73 16.08
CA SER A 126 -1.77 -11.69 15.00
C SER A 126 -1.00 -11.26 13.73
N ILE A 127 -0.26 -12.19 13.15
CA ILE A 127 0.43 -12.02 11.88
C ILE A 127 0.06 -13.16 10.94
N LEU A 128 -0.53 -12.87 9.79
CA LEU A 128 -0.88 -13.86 8.80
C LEU A 128 0.36 -14.45 8.13
N LEU A 129 0.36 -15.74 7.92
CA LEU A 129 1.45 -16.49 7.32
C LEU A 129 1.16 -16.72 5.83
N ASP A 130 1.78 -15.95 4.96
CA ASP A 130 1.60 -16.06 3.51
C ASP A 130 2.63 -17.00 2.88
N THR A 131 2.38 -18.29 2.98
CA THR A 131 3.27 -19.34 2.43
C THR A 131 3.17 -19.46 0.91
N LYS A 132 2.10 -18.95 0.29
CA LYS A 132 1.84 -19.06 -1.15
C LYS A 132 2.08 -17.76 -1.91
N GLY A 133 2.34 -16.64 -1.21
CA GLY A 133 2.57 -15.34 -1.83
C GLY A 133 1.32 -14.66 -2.36
N VAL A 134 0.15 -14.99 -1.82
CA VAL A 134 -1.14 -14.39 -2.25
C VAL A 134 -1.17 -12.88 -2.01
N LEU A 135 -0.55 -12.44 -0.92
CA LEU A 135 -0.48 -11.02 -0.54
C LEU A 135 0.87 -10.37 -0.89
N SER A 136 1.86 -11.17 -1.31
CA SER A 136 3.28 -10.81 -1.25
C SER A 136 3.87 -10.32 -2.59
N SER A 137 3.05 -10.06 -3.62
CA SER A 137 3.54 -9.73 -4.98
C SER A 137 4.44 -8.49 -5.05
N GLY A 138 4.29 -7.55 -4.12
CA GLY A 138 5.06 -6.30 -4.06
C GLY A 138 6.06 -6.23 -2.91
N ILE A 139 6.31 -7.30 -2.16
CA ILE A 139 7.25 -7.30 -1.04
C ILE A 139 8.66 -7.00 -1.54
N ARG A 140 9.35 -6.11 -0.81
CA ARG A 140 10.75 -5.71 -1.03
C ARG A 140 11.56 -5.93 0.24
N PRO A 141 12.87 -6.26 0.13
CA PRO A 141 13.72 -6.42 1.31
C PRO A 141 13.97 -5.08 2.04
N ASN A 142 14.24 -5.15 3.34
CA ASN A 142 14.61 -4.05 4.22
C ASN A 142 13.56 -2.93 4.36
N VAL A 143 12.30 -3.22 4.03
CA VAL A 143 11.17 -2.29 4.19
C VAL A 143 9.91 -3.04 4.61
N SER A 144 8.99 -2.35 5.28
CA SER A 144 7.62 -2.81 5.38
C SER A 144 6.77 -2.18 4.27
N TRP A 145 5.82 -2.93 3.77
CA TRP A 145 4.93 -2.55 2.68
C TRP A 145 3.52 -2.37 3.21
N LEU A 146 3.04 -1.13 3.26
CA LEU A 146 1.69 -0.80 3.68
C LEU A 146 0.81 -0.49 2.48
N ARG A 147 -0.32 -1.19 2.41
CA ARG A 147 -1.42 -0.90 1.49
C ARG A 147 -2.68 -0.61 2.29
N ILE A 148 -3.47 0.35 1.82
CA ILE A 148 -4.76 0.66 2.43
C ILE A 148 -5.84 0.45 1.38
N PHE A 149 -6.86 -0.31 1.75
CA PHE A 149 -8.01 -0.58 0.91
C PHE A 149 -9.25 0.08 1.50
N SER A 150 -10.03 0.72 0.66
CA SER A 150 -11.31 1.34 1.03
C SER A 150 -12.34 0.28 1.44
N ARG A 151 -13.48 0.71 1.98
CA ARG A 151 -14.63 -0.15 2.32
C ARG A 151 -15.19 -0.91 1.11
N SER A 152 -14.96 -0.40 -0.11
CA SER A 152 -15.29 -1.07 -1.39
C SER A 152 -14.17 -1.98 -1.90
N LYS A 153 -13.16 -2.27 -1.08
CA LYS A 153 -11.98 -3.09 -1.40
C LYS A 153 -11.02 -2.52 -2.45
N LYS A 154 -11.18 -1.28 -2.88
CA LYS A 154 -10.24 -0.63 -3.80
C LYS A 154 -9.03 -0.13 -3.04
N GLN A 155 -7.83 -0.37 -3.55
CA GLN A 155 -6.59 0.19 -3.00
C GLN A 155 -6.61 1.71 -3.17
N ILE A 156 -6.43 2.43 -2.07
CA ILE A 156 -6.44 3.89 -2.03
C ILE A 156 -5.11 4.48 -1.59
N PHE A 157 -4.22 3.63 -1.08
CA PHE A 157 -2.89 4.04 -0.65
C PHE A 157 -1.91 2.87 -0.74
N GLU A 158 -0.64 3.19 -1.03
CA GLU A 158 0.48 2.25 -1.01
C GLU A 158 1.76 3.00 -0.66
N SER A 159 2.56 2.44 0.23
CA SER A 159 3.88 2.97 0.55
C SER A 159 4.82 1.91 1.13
N TYR A 160 6.13 2.17 1.01
CA TYR A 160 7.20 1.37 1.59
C TYR A 160 7.91 2.16 2.66
N TYR A 161 8.09 1.57 3.85
CA TYR A 161 8.68 2.25 4.99
C TYR A 161 9.95 1.55 5.46
N LYS A 162 11.05 2.30 5.56
CA LYS A 162 12.24 1.92 6.33
C LYS A 162 12.07 2.25 7.80
N GLU A 163 11.36 3.32 8.08
CA GLU A 163 10.98 3.77 9.41
C GLU A 163 9.54 4.27 9.41
N VAL A 164 8.89 4.14 10.56
CA VAL A 164 7.55 4.69 10.84
C VAL A 164 7.69 5.54 12.09
N ASP A 165 7.46 6.84 11.95
CA ASP A 165 7.41 7.83 13.03
C ASP A 165 5.97 8.26 13.33
N ASP A 166 5.79 9.19 14.27
CA ASP A 166 4.47 9.70 14.65
C ASP A 166 3.82 10.48 13.51
N GLN A 167 4.60 11.26 12.77
CA GLN A 167 4.10 12.04 11.64
C GLN A 167 3.58 11.13 10.52
N THR A 168 4.26 10.01 10.28
CA THR A 168 3.79 8.96 9.36
C THR A 168 2.40 8.47 9.79
N VAL A 169 2.23 8.12 11.07
CA VAL A 169 0.94 7.60 11.56
C VAL A 169 -0.14 8.66 11.53
N ASP A 170 0.15 9.90 11.89
CA ASP A 170 -0.80 11.02 11.82
C ASP A 170 -1.27 11.22 10.36
N SER A 171 -0.35 11.12 9.39
CA SER A 171 -0.69 11.19 7.95
C SER A 171 -1.58 10.03 7.50
N LEU A 172 -1.36 8.84 8.03
CA LEU A 172 -2.21 7.66 7.76
C LEU A 172 -3.60 7.84 8.37
N TYR A 173 -3.71 8.46 9.56
CA TYR A 173 -5.00 8.75 10.18
C TYR A 173 -5.83 9.73 9.36
N GLU A 174 -5.21 10.70 8.69
CA GLU A 174 -5.92 11.60 7.76
C GLU A 174 -6.59 10.84 6.60
N ILE A 175 -6.05 9.68 6.20
CA ILE A 175 -6.71 8.82 5.19
C ILE A 175 -8.02 8.25 5.77
N ILE A 176 -8.02 7.80 7.03
CA ILE A 176 -9.24 7.32 7.71
C ILE A 176 -10.28 8.43 7.75
N ARG A 177 -9.89 9.63 8.22
CA ARG A 177 -10.78 10.78 8.33
C ARG A 177 -11.46 11.16 7.02
N LYS A 178 -10.75 11.05 5.89
CA LYS A 178 -11.32 11.30 4.55
C LYS A 178 -12.37 10.27 4.13
N GLN A 179 -12.37 9.09 4.72
CA GLN A 179 -13.32 8.01 4.41
C GLN A 179 -14.57 8.03 5.33
N LYS A 180 -14.58 8.85 6.38
CA LYS A 180 -15.75 9.07 7.25
C LYS A 180 -16.81 9.96 6.59
N LYS A 181 -16.43 10.76 5.60
CA LYS A 181 -17.32 11.66 4.86
C LYS A 181 -18.02 10.88 3.73
#